data_34ad2afc8b26e4da206707db28e231e6
#
_entry.id   34ad2afc8b26e4da206707db28e231e6
#
_cell.length_a   1.000
_cell.length_b   1.000
_cell.length_c   1.000
_cell.angle_alpha   90.00
_cell.angle_beta   90.00
_cell.angle_gamma   90.00
#
_symmetry.space_group_name_H-M   'P 1'
#
loop_
_entity.id
_entity.type
_entity.pdbx_description
1 polymer ?
#
loop_
_entity_poly.entity_id
_entity_poly.type
_entity_poly.pdbx_seq_one_letter_code
_entity_poly.pdbx_strand_id
1 'polypeptide(L)'
;PDPGNRQGNDIGVQYRSLILASSEKEISLSNQIKEQYQVLLEKSGYGPVKTDIKKLSKFFLAENYHQDYLQKNPNGYCPDNSTGIVFSEQNKKNVNNNELLVGKNILILEAEGCPYCYKLREDVLNDYKGSIKITFRKSDELTSLNLKTPTWATPTIYFLEEGKEVSAHQGYLPKDKFYESLGKFKLGKTEAYEVAFNQGTDPTYCKAYELFKNTPNGTFIDKLSGAPLFSTKYRFNSKTGWLSFTEAVKDSVTEHMDYSYGMVRVEVKSKSSGIHLGHVFNDGPNGKPRY
;
A
#
# COMPACT_ATOMS: atom_id res chain seq x y z
N PRO A 1 18.94 6.51 17.11
CA PRO A 1 18.58 7.57 18.05
C PRO A 1 19.85 8.25 18.57
N ASP A 2 19.78 9.57 18.67
CA ASP A 2 20.88 10.38 19.14
C ASP A 2 21.12 10.14 20.64
N PRO A 3 22.35 9.96 21.09
CA PRO A 3 22.61 9.66 22.47
C PRO A 3 22.48 10.90 23.38
N GLY A 4 21.83 10.73 24.52
CA GLY A 4 21.70 11.76 25.54
C GLY A 4 20.49 12.69 25.33
N ASN A 5 20.66 13.95 25.73
CA ASN A 5 19.59 14.94 25.75
C ASN A 5 19.54 15.75 24.44
N ARG A 6 19.52 15.06 23.27
CA ARG A 6 19.46 15.73 21.97
C ARG A 6 18.89 14.81 20.89
N GLN A 7 18.42 15.42 19.83
CA GLN A 7 18.08 14.75 18.56
C GLN A 7 18.52 15.67 17.41
N GLY A 8 19.57 15.25 16.67
CA GLY A 8 20.16 16.10 15.66
C GLY A 8 20.64 17.44 16.23
N ASN A 9 20.13 18.54 15.73
CA ASN A 9 20.44 19.89 16.16
C ASN A 9 19.67 20.34 17.42
N ASP A 10 18.62 19.63 17.79
CA ASP A 10 17.76 19.97 18.92
C ASP A 10 18.38 19.47 20.22
N ILE A 11 18.60 20.35 21.18
CA ILE A 11 19.28 20.07 22.47
C ILE A 11 18.31 20.35 23.61
N GLY A 12 18.19 19.39 24.53
CA GLY A 12 17.36 19.49 25.74
C GLY A 12 16.81 18.13 26.16
N VAL A 13 16.43 18.01 27.43
CA VAL A 13 15.88 16.77 27.99
C VAL A 13 14.59 16.28 27.29
N GLN A 14 13.86 17.19 26.69
CA GLN A 14 12.65 16.89 25.90
C GLN A 14 12.98 16.12 24.62
N TYR A 15 14.20 16.18 24.11
CA TYR A 15 14.67 15.50 22.90
C TYR A 15 15.42 14.19 23.18
N ARG A 16 15.49 13.77 24.45
CA ARG A 16 16.16 12.52 24.81
C ARG A 16 15.45 11.30 24.24
N SER A 17 16.22 10.26 23.98
CA SER A 17 15.67 8.95 23.62
C SER A 17 14.98 8.30 24.82
N LEU A 18 13.71 7.95 24.69
CA LEU A 18 12.87 7.42 25.77
C LEU A 18 11.92 6.36 25.28
N ILE A 19 11.83 5.23 25.99
CA ILE A 19 10.80 4.20 25.83
C ILE A 19 9.87 4.28 27.04
N LEU A 20 8.57 4.48 26.79
CA LEU A 20 7.52 4.42 27.80
C LEU A 20 6.75 3.11 27.62
N ALA A 21 6.94 2.18 28.55
CA ALA A 21 6.34 0.85 28.51
C ALA A 21 5.08 0.78 29.36
N SER A 22 4.02 0.15 28.86
CA SER A 22 2.73 0.03 29.53
C SER A 22 2.67 -1.10 30.55
N SER A 23 3.58 -2.07 30.46
CA SER A 23 3.63 -3.25 31.31
C SER A 23 5.06 -3.61 31.76
N GLU A 24 5.18 -4.35 32.86
CA GLU A 24 6.47 -4.89 33.34
C GLU A 24 7.11 -5.83 32.29
N LYS A 25 6.30 -6.56 31.53
CA LYS A 25 6.78 -7.41 30.44
C LYS A 25 7.47 -6.58 29.33
N GLU A 26 6.89 -5.45 28.97
CA GLU A 26 7.50 -4.52 27.98
C GLU A 26 8.77 -3.85 28.52
N ILE A 27 8.80 -3.51 29.80
CA ILE A 27 10.02 -3.00 30.44
C ILE A 27 11.14 -4.04 30.37
N SER A 28 10.85 -5.29 30.76
CA SER A 28 11.82 -6.39 30.70
C SER A 28 12.32 -6.63 29.29
N LEU A 29 11.43 -6.70 28.30
CA LEU A 29 11.77 -6.86 26.89
C LEU A 29 12.64 -5.69 26.37
N SER A 30 12.25 -4.46 26.70
CA SER A 30 13.00 -3.27 26.28
C SER A 30 14.41 -3.24 26.85
N ASN A 31 14.61 -3.65 28.11
CA ASN A 31 15.93 -3.77 28.71
C ASN A 31 16.75 -4.86 28.02
N GLN A 32 16.17 -6.04 27.79
CA GLN A 32 16.84 -7.12 27.07
C GLN A 32 17.30 -6.70 25.66
N ILE A 33 16.44 -6.00 24.93
CA ILE A 33 16.80 -5.46 23.60
C ILE A 33 17.90 -4.40 23.71
N LYS A 34 17.81 -3.52 24.70
CA LYS A 34 18.84 -2.50 24.96
C LYS A 34 20.21 -3.12 25.20
N GLU A 35 20.29 -4.17 25.99
CA GLU A 35 21.55 -4.91 26.26
C GLU A 35 22.10 -5.56 24.99
N GLN A 36 21.27 -6.22 24.22
CA GLN A 36 21.66 -6.82 22.93
C GLN A 36 22.17 -5.76 21.94
N TYR A 37 21.51 -4.64 21.85
CA TYR A 37 21.88 -3.54 20.97
C TYR A 37 23.18 -2.85 21.43
N GLN A 38 23.40 -2.75 22.73
CA GLN A 38 24.64 -2.25 23.31
C GLN A 38 25.86 -3.02 22.80
N VAL A 39 25.80 -4.34 22.77
CA VAL A 39 26.91 -5.18 22.26
C VAL A 39 27.22 -4.88 20.80
N LEU A 40 26.19 -4.64 19.98
CA LEU A 40 26.36 -4.32 18.56
C LEU A 40 26.97 -2.92 18.36
N LEU A 41 26.53 -1.95 19.15
CA LEU A 41 27.07 -0.58 19.13
C LEU A 41 28.57 -0.55 19.51
N GLU A 42 28.93 -1.23 20.59
CA GLU A 42 30.32 -1.32 21.04
C GLU A 42 31.25 -1.94 19.99
N LYS A 43 30.82 -3.05 19.35
CA LYS A 43 31.55 -3.66 18.25
C LYS A 43 31.76 -2.74 17.05
N SER A 44 30.87 -1.76 16.87
CA SER A 44 30.90 -0.80 15.78
C SER A 44 31.53 0.53 16.17
N GLY A 45 32.15 0.61 17.37
CA GLY A 45 32.85 1.81 17.84
C GLY A 45 31.96 2.92 18.39
N TYR A 46 30.67 2.63 18.64
CA TYR A 46 29.76 3.60 19.26
C TYR A 46 29.81 3.52 20.80
N GLY A 47 29.40 4.61 21.43
CA GLY A 47 29.25 4.69 22.88
C GLY A 47 28.02 3.96 23.42
N PRO A 48 27.78 4.04 24.75
CA PRO A 48 26.68 3.35 25.39
C PRO A 48 25.30 3.86 24.94
N VAL A 49 24.33 2.92 24.89
CA VAL A 49 22.91 3.25 24.67
C VAL A 49 22.39 4.10 25.82
N LYS A 50 21.98 5.34 25.53
CA LYS A 50 21.47 6.30 26.52
C LYS A 50 19.93 6.38 26.55
N THR A 51 19.24 5.50 25.85
CA THR A 51 17.78 5.43 25.87
C THR A 51 17.28 5.09 27.26
N ASP A 52 16.47 5.98 27.86
CA ASP A 52 15.75 5.72 29.10
C ASP A 52 14.59 4.74 28.84
N ILE A 53 14.35 3.81 29.80
CA ILE A 53 13.21 2.93 29.78
C ILE A 53 12.42 3.16 31.06
N LYS A 54 11.17 3.57 30.95
CA LYS A 54 10.31 3.93 32.09
C LYS A 54 8.90 3.37 31.93
N LYS A 55 8.25 3.14 33.05
CA LYS A 55 6.83 2.82 33.06
C LYS A 55 6.01 4.02 32.59
N LEU A 56 5.08 3.78 31.68
CA LEU A 56 4.12 4.77 31.22
C LEU A 56 3.23 5.19 32.40
N SER A 57 3.26 6.45 32.78
CA SER A 57 2.37 7.02 33.81
C SER A 57 1.31 7.91 33.19
N LYS A 58 1.69 8.74 32.25
CA LYS A 58 0.81 9.66 31.55
C LYS A 58 1.35 9.89 30.13
N PHE A 59 0.47 9.87 29.15
CA PHE A 59 0.79 10.16 27.76
C PHE A 59 -0.03 11.35 27.28
N PHE A 60 0.62 12.29 26.60
CA PHE A 60 -0.03 13.42 25.97
C PHE A 60 0.14 13.28 24.48
N LEU A 61 -0.95 13.42 23.74
CA LEU A 61 -0.89 13.49 22.30
C LEU A 61 -0.16 14.78 21.87
N ALA A 62 0.68 14.67 20.87
CA ALA A 62 1.21 15.84 20.19
C ALA A 62 0.11 16.60 19.46
N GLU A 63 0.36 17.85 19.14
CA GLU A 63 -0.59 18.73 18.45
C GLU A 63 -1.01 18.15 17.08
N ASN A 64 -2.22 18.49 16.66
CA ASN A 64 -2.79 17.95 15.42
C ASN A 64 -1.91 18.16 14.17
N TYR A 65 -1.11 19.20 14.12
CA TYR A 65 -0.19 19.43 13.00
C TYR A 65 1.06 18.50 13.03
N HIS A 66 1.42 17.95 14.20
CA HIS A 66 2.47 16.94 14.34
C HIS A 66 1.96 15.52 14.10
N GLN A 67 0.63 15.28 14.21
CA GLN A 67 0.07 13.97 13.92
C GLN A 67 0.22 13.70 12.42
N ASP A 68 0.83 12.56 12.08
CA ASP A 68 1.08 12.15 10.69
C ASP A 68 1.86 13.19 9.87
N TYR A 69 2.82 13.89 10.51
CA TYR A 69 3.52 15.05 9.93
C TYR A 69 4.12 14.76 8.56
N LEU A 70 4.87 13.67 8.39
CA LEU A 70 5.49 13.32 7.11
C LEU A 70 4.46 12.87 6.06
N GLN A 71 3.32 12.33 6.48
CA GLN A 71 2.23 12.02 5.56
C GLN A 71 1.57 13.28 5.01
N LYS A 72 1.39 14.30 5.86
CA LYS A 72 0.86 15.61 5.48
C LYS A 72 1.89 16.47 4.73
N ASN A 73 3.17 16.26 5.02
CA ASN A 73 4.31 17.00 4.48
C ASN A 73 5.38 16.02 3.95
N PRO A 74 5.21 15.44 2.76
CA PRO A 74 6.13 14.42 2.24
C PRO A 74 7.59 14.86 2.13
N ASN A 75 7.83 16.18 2.01
CA ASN A 75 9.16 16.80 1.98
C ASN A 75 9.50 17.48 3.33
N GLY A 76 8.74 17.20 4.37
CA GLY A 76 8.94 17.77 5.70
C GLY A 76 10.25 17.30 6.31
N TYR A 77 10.86 18.18 7.12
CA TYR A 77 12.08 17.85 7.85
C TYR A 77 11.74 16.88 8.99
N CYS A 78 12.33 15.69 8.95
CA CYS A 78 12.38 14.75 10.06
C CYS A 78 13.82 14.25 10.18
N PRO A 79 14.57 14.65 11.21
CA PRO A 79 15.97 14.20 11.37
C PRO A 79 15.99 12.72 11.76
N ASP A 80 16.17 11.85 10.78
CA ASP A 80 16.45 10.43 11.01
C ASP A 80 17.96 10.21 11.03
N ASN A 81 18.53 10.23 12.22
CA ASN A 81 19.94 9.93 12.46
C ASN A 81 20.09 8.49 12.97
N SER A 82 19.90 7.54 12.08
CA SER A 82 20.16 6.13 12.37
C SER A 82 21.66 5.86 12.50
N THR A 83 22.03 4.98 13.41
CA THR A 83 23.41 4.44 13.50
C THR A 83 23.74 3.53 12.31
N GLY A 84 22.76 3.12 11.54
CA GLY A 84 22.91 2.09 10.50
C GLY A 84 23.15 0.67 11.04
N ILE A 85 23.24 0.51 12.36
CA ILE A 85 23.44 -0.80 12.99
C ILE A 85 22.09 -1.48 13.16
N VAL A 86 21.98 -2.65 12.60
CA VAL A 86 20.81 -3.52 12.72
C VAL A 86 21.18 -4.74 13.57
N PHE A 87 20.20 -5.33 14.24
CA PHE A 87 20.37 -6.64 14.87
C PHE A 87 20.78 -7.64 13.79
N SER A 88 21.96 -8.25 13.99
CA SER A 88 22.53 -9.19 13.03
C SER A 88 21.64 -10.43 12.86
N GLU A 89 21.90 -11.18 11.78
CA GLU A 89 21.17 -12.34 11.26
C GLU A 89 20.90 -13.50 12.22
N GLN A 90 21.37 -13.45 13.46
CA GLN A 90 21.28 -14.56 14.43
C GLN A 90 19.85 -14.95 14.82
N ASN A 91 18.85 -14.10 14.54
CA ASN A 91 17.43 -14.39 14.77
C ASN A 91 16.62 -14.53 13.47
N LYS A 92 17.26 -14.55 12.31
CA LYS A 92 16.53 -14.76 11.05
C LYS A 92 15.98 -16.17 11.00
N LYS A 93 14.68 -16.30 10.94
CA LYS A 93 14.00 -17.56 10.67
C LYS A 93 14.27 -17.97 9.23
N ASN A 94 14.66 -19.22 9.06
CA ASN A 94 14.84 -19.79 7.71
C ASN A 94 13.48 -20.06 7.06
N VAL A 95 12.84 -19.01 6.55
CA VAL A 95 11.59 -19.09 5.78
C VAL A 95 11.92 -19.13 4.31
N ASN A 96 11.29 -20.05 3.59
CA ASN A 96 11.45 -20.13 2.14
C ASN A 96 10.80 -18.91 1.46
N ASN A 97 11.62 -18.06 0.86
CA ASN A 97 11.20 -16.86 0.11
C ASN A 97 11.33 -17.02 -1.41
N ASN A 98 11.53 -18.23 -1.92
CA ASN A 98 11.73 -18.49 -3.35
C ASN A 98 10.56 -17.96 -4.20
N GLU A 99 9.35 -17.98 -3.67
CA GLU A 99 8.18 -17.43 -4.34
C GLU A 99 8.28 -15.92 -4.63
N LEU A 100 9.01 -15.18 -3.80
CA LEU A 100 9.22 -13.73 -3.96
C LEU A 100 10.32 -13.39 -4.96
N LEU A 101 11.12 -14.38 -5.37
CA LEU A 101 12.23 -14.22 -6.32
C LEU A 101 11.80 -14.30 -7.78
N VAL A 102 10.53 -14.66 -8.06
CA VAL A 102 10.04 -14.88 -9.42
C VAL A 102 8.84 -14.00 -9.70
N GLY A 103 8.89 -13.25 -10.81
CA GLY A 103 7.80 -12.41 -11.28
C GLY A 103 7.50 -11.21 -10.37
N LYS A 104 6.28 -10.70 -10.48
CA LYS A 104 5.78 -9.58 -9.68
C LYS A 104 5.09 -10.07 -8.41
N ASN A 105 5.51 -9.55 -7.28
CA ASN A 105 4.96 -9.89 -5.95
C ASN A 105 4.75 -8.64 -5.10
N ILE A 106 3.84 -8.72 -4.15
CA ILE A 106 3.68 -7.75 -3.08
C ILE A 106 4.08 -8.44 -1.77
N LEU A 107 5.11 -7.92 -1.12
CA LEU A 107 5.52 -8.36 0.21
C LEU A 107 5.06 -7.33 1.23
N ILE A 108 4.37 -7.78 2.27
CA ILE A 108 3.94 -6.91 3.38
C ILE A 108 4.60 -7.39 4.66
N LEU A 109 5.37 -6.48 5.28
CA LEU A 109 5.90 -6.71 6.61
C LEU A 109 4.87 -6.40 7.66
N GLU A 110 4.74 -7.30 8.60
CA GLU A 110 3.85 -7.18 9.75
C GLU A 110 4.58 -7.44 11.05
N ALA A 111 4.06 -6.88 12.13
CA ALA A 111 4.46 -7.22 13.49
C ALA A 111 3.25 -7.69 14.30
N GLU A 112 3.49 -8.48 15.31
CA GLU A 112 2.47 -8.91 16.26
C GLU A 112 1.91 -7.70 17.02
N GLY A 113 0.59 -7.61 17.13
CA GLY A 113 -0.09 -6.51 17.80
C GLY A 113 -0.06 -5.16 17.06
N CYS A 114 0.31 -5.13 15.78
CA CYS A 114 0.38 -3.93 14.95
C CYS A 114 -1.02 -3.45 14.52
N PRO A 115 -1.58 -2.36 15.08
CA PRO A 115 -2.94 -1.91 14.74
C PRO A 115 -3.08 -1.49 13.28
N TYR A 116 -2.05 -0.85 12.72
CA TYR A 116 -2.04 -0.41 11.32
C TYR A 116 -1.92 -1.58 10.33
N CYS A 117 -1.34 -2.71 10.75
CA CYS A 117 -1.33 -3.93 9.94
C CYS A 117 -2.73 -4.54 9.85
N TYR A 118 -3.47 -4.60 10.98
CA TYR A 118 -4.87 -5.02 10.98
C TYR A 118 -5.73 -4.10 10.12
N LYS A 119 -5.57 -2.78 10.29
CA LYS A 119 -6.29 -1.80 9.49
C LYS A 119 -6.02 -1.94 7.99
N LEU A 120 -4.77 -2.17 7.58
CA LEU A 120 -4.42 -2.42 6.18
C LEU A 120 -5.12 -3.67 5.64
N ARG A 121 -5.15 -4.76 6.41
CA ARG A 121 -5.83 -5.99 6.02
C ARG A 121 -7.33 -5.78 5.84
N GLU A 122 -7.96 -5.10 6.79
CA GLU A 122 -9.41 -4.87 6.80
C GLU A 122 -9.86 -3.90 5.70
N ASP A 123 -9.24 -2.70 5.65
CA ASP A 123 -9.68 -1.63 4.76
C ASP A 123 -9.31 -1.86 3.30
N VAL A 124 -8.18 -2.55 3.04
CA VAL A 124 -7.54 -2.56 1.71
C VAL A 124 -7.45 -3.97 1.11
N LEU A 125 -7.03 -4.96 1.90
CA LEU A 125 -6.66 -6.26 1.38
C LEU A 125 -7.76 -7.31 1.48
N ASN A 126 -8.79 -7.10 2.30
CA ASN A 126 -9.86 -8.08 2.56
C ASN A 126 -10.54 -8.57 1.27
N ASP A 127 -10.80 -7.65 0.33
CA ASP A 127 -11.46 -7.94 -0.94
C ASP A 127 -10.49 -8.13 -2.11
N TYR A 128 -9.17 -8.13 -1.86
CA TYR A 128 -8.18 -8.26 -2.91
C TYR A 128 -8.15 -9.68 -3.49
N LYS A 129 -8.43 -9.80 -4.78
CA LYS A 129 -8.39 -11.03 -5.59
C LYS A 129 -7.54 -10.83 -6.85
N GLY A 130 -6.65 -9.83 -6.82
CA GLY A 130 -5.79 -9.49 -7.95
C GLY A 130 -4.80 -10.60 -8.29
N SER A 131 -4.23 -10.53 -9.49
CA SER A 131 -3.31 -11.56 -9.99
C SER A 131 -1.89 -11.50 -9.41
N ILE A 132 -1.51 -10.39 -8.77
CA ILE A 132 -0.22 -10.29 -8.09
C ILE A 132 -0.36 -10.83 -6.68
N LYS A 133 0.44 -11.83 -6.35
CA LYS A 133 0.40 -12.49 -5.03
C LYS A 133 0.83 -11.53 -3.94
N ILE A 134 0.10 -11.54 -2.82
CA ILE A 134 0.46 -10.84 -1.59
C ILE A 134 1.01 -11.87 -0.61
N THR A 135 2.21 -11.63 -0.11
CA THR A 135 2.89 -12.48 0.87
C THR A 135 3.19 -11.65 2.11
N PHE A 136 2.90 -12.21 3.27
CA PHE A 136 3.15 -11.56 4.56
C PHE A 136 4.38 -12.18 5.22
N ARG A 137 5.22 -11.34 5.82
CA ARG A 137 6.43 -11.75 6.56
C ARG A 137 6.65 -10.87 7.77
N LYS A 138 7.36 -11.39 8.76
CA LYS A 138 7.99 -10.61 9.81
C LYS A 138 9.40 -10.20 9.37
N SER A 139 9.98 -9.18 9.97
CA SER A 139 11.30 -8.68 9.60
C SER A 139 12.42 -9.73 9.75
N ASP A 140 12.29 -10.68 10.68
CA ASP A 140 13.21 -11.79 10.91
C ASP A 140 13.07 -12.94 9.87
N GLU A 141 12.10 -12.87 8.97
CA GLU A 141 11.79 -13.87 7.95
C GLU A 141 12.26 -13.48 6.53
N LEU A 142 13.01 -12.38 6.39
CA LEU A 142 13.41 -11.81 5.09
C LEU A 142 14.77 -12.29 4.59
N THR A 143 15.17 -13.52 4.94
CA THR A 143 16.40 -14.12 4.41
C THR A 143 16.34 -14.17 2.88
N SER A 144 17.47 -13.89 2.23
CA SER A 144 17.65 -13.94 0.76
C SER A 144 17.01 -12.81 -0.05
N LEU A 145 16.36 -11.82 0.58
CA LEU A 145 15.81 -10.66 -0.11
C LEU A 145 16.75 -9.45 0.04
N ASN A 146 17.04 -8.79 -1.06
CA ASN A 146 17.80 -7.54 -1.07
C ASN A 146 16.85 -6.35 -1.16
N LEU A 147 16.39 -5.88 0.01
CA LEU A 147 15.48 -4.75 0.14
C LEU A 147 16.29 -3.48 0.41
N LYS A 148 15.92 -2.38 -0.27
CA LYS A 148 16.54 -1.06 -0.11
C LYS A 148 15.90 -0.26 1.02
N THR A 149 14.56 -0.37 1.12
CA THR A 149 13.78 0.31 2.16
C THR A 149 13.94 -0.43 3.49
N PRO A 150 14.24 0.29 4.59
CA PRO A 150 14.43 -0.32 5.90
C PRO A 150 13.20 -1.09 6.39
N THR A 151 13.43 -2.14 7.17
CA THR A 151 12.41 -3.10 7.65
C THR A 151 11.93 -2.84 9.08
N TRP A 152 12.21 -1.66 9.64
CA TRP A 152 11.90 -1.32 11.03
C TRP A 152 10.46 -0.82 11.26
N ALA A 153 9.76 -0.42 10.20
CA ALA A 153 8.37 0.04 10.29
C ALA A 153 7.39 -1.05 9.86
N THR A 154 6.22 -1.12 10.48
CA THR A 154 5.12 -2.02 10.10
C THR A 154 3.77 -1.30 10.11
N PRO A 155 2.92 -1.55 9.10
CA PRO A 155 3.22 -2.36 7.93
C PRO A 155 4.25 -1.68 7.03
N THR A 156 5.09 -2.44 6.32
CA THR A 156 5.81 -1.95 5.15
C THR A 156 5.40 -2.78 3.94
N ILE A 157 4.99 -2.12 2.87
CA ILE A 157 4.50 -2.74 1.64
C ILE A 157 5.59 -2.61 0.59
N TYR A 158 6.15 -3.72 0.14
CA TYR A 158 7.13 -3.78 -0.93
C TYR A 158 6.50 -4.30 -2.22
N PHE A 159 6.75 -3.62 -3.32
CA PHE A 159 6.46 -4.09 -4.66
C PHE A 159 7.75 -4.66 -5.26
N LEU A 160 7.76 -5.98 -5.46
CA LEU A 160 8.94 -6.73 -5.88
C LEU A 160 8.78 -7.25 -7.31
N GLU A 161 9.84 -7.15 -8.11
CA GLU A 161 9.93 -7.79 -9.43
C GLU A 161 11.24 -8.59 -9.49
N GLU A 162 11.12 -9.89 -9.78
CA GLU A 162 12.26 -10.83 -9.76
C GLU A 162 13.10 -10.71 -8.49
N GLY A 163 12.44 -10.64 -7.33
CA GLY A 163 13.06 -10.52 -6.01
C GLY A 163 13.70 -9.17 -5.69
N LYS A 164 13.59 -8.19 -6.58
CA LYS A 164 14.15 -6.86 -6.39
C LYS A 164 13.06 -5.86 -6.02
N GLU A 165 13.36 -5.00 -5.09
CA GLU A 165 12.48 -3.89 -4.72
C GLU A 165 12.38 -2.88 -5.88
N VAL A 166 11.16 -2.71 -6.41
CA VAL A 166 10.80 -1.67 -7.39
C VAL A 166 10.38 -0.40 -6.65
N SER A 167 9.54 -0.56 -5.64
CA SER A 167 9.11 0.53 -4.75
C SER A 167 8.64 -0.04 -3.41
N ALA A 168 8.60 0.80 -2.39
CA ALA A 168 8.05 0.45 -1.09
C ALA A 168 7.31 1.63 -0.45
N HIS A 169 6.42 1.32 0.49
CA HIS A 169 5.74 2.28 1.33
C HIS A 169 5.77 1.81 2.78
N GLN A 170 6.19 2.67 3.69
CA GLN A 170 6.21 2.40 5.13
C GLN A 170 4.97 3.00 5.80
N GLY A 171 4.34 2.24 6.67
CA GLY A 171 3.11 2.61 7.36
C GLY A 171 1.84 2.19 6.63
N TYR A 172 0.71 2.58 7.20
CA TYR A 172 -0.61 2.33 6.62
C TYR A 172 -0.77 3.09 5.30
N LEU A 173 -1.23 2.39 4.28
CA LEU A 173 -1.51 2.96 2.96
C LEU A 173 -3.01 2.89 2.70
N PRO A 174 -3.71 4.04 2.55
CA PRO A 174 -5.13 4.08 2.20
C PRO A 174 -5.42 3.35 0.89
N LYS A 175 -6.66 2.85 0.74
CA LYS A 175 -7.09 2.00 -0.37
C LYS A 175 -6.81 2.60 -1.75
N ASP A 176 -7.13 3.87 -1.94
CA ASP A 176 -6.87 4.62 -3.18
C ASP A 176 -5.37 4.67 -3.51
N LYS A 177 -4.53 4.97 -2.52
CA LYS A 177 -3.07 5.04 -2.66
C LYS A 177 -2.42 3.68 -2.88
N PHE A 178 -2.96 2.63 -2.25
CA PHE A 178 -2.54 1.26 -2.50
C PHE A 178 -2.78 0.87 -3.97
N TYR A 179 -3.99 1.08 -4.48
CA TYR A 179 -4.31 0.74 -5.86
C TYR A 179 -3.62 1.64 -6.89
N GLU A 180 -3.35 2.91 -6.57
CA GLU A 180 -2.50 3.77 -7.40
C GLU A 180 -1.07 3.20 -7.51
N SER A 181 -0.47 2.81 -6.38
CA SER A 181 0.86 2.20 -6.32
C SER A 181 0.91 0.86 -7.05
N LEU A 182 -0.11 0.03 -6.84
CA LEU A 182 -0.28 -1.24 -7.54
C LEU A 182 -0.47 -1.04 -9.04
N GLY A 183 -1.21 -0.02 -9.45
CA GLY A 183 -1.39 0.35 -10.84
C GLY A 183 -0.07 0.73 -11.50
N LYS A 184 0.71 1.62 -10.88
CA LYS A 184 2.08 1.97 -11.34
C LYS A 184 2.97 0.74 -11.47
N PHE A 185 2.92 -0.16 -10.50
CA PHE A 185 3.72 -1.38 -10.48
C PHE A 185 3.28 -2.40 -11.54
N LYS A 186 1.97 -2.62 -11.69
CA LYS A 186 1.41 -3.63 -12.60
C LYS A 186 1.34 -3.18 -14.04
N LEU A 187 0.90 -1.96 -14.27
CA LEU A 187 0.61 -1.42 -15.59
C LEU A 187 1.77 -0.59 -16.16
N GLY A 188 2.61 -0.02 -15.30
CA GLY A 188 3.67 0.89 -15.71
C GLY A 188 3.11 2.18 -16.33
N LYS A 189 3.89 2.82 -17.19
CA LYS A 189 3.47 4.02 -17.97
C LYS A 189 2.81 3.60 -19.26
N THR A 190 1.62 3.02 -19.20
CA THR A 190 0.87 2.53 -20.36
C THR A 190 -0.46 3.27 -20.49
N GLU A 191 -1.08 3.17 -21.66
CA GLU A 191 -2.43 3.68 -21.91
C GLU A 191 -3.44 3.13 -20.87
N ALA A 192 -3.31 1.87 -20.49
CA ALA A 192 -4.15 1.27 -19.45
C ALA A 192 -4.00 1.95 -18.07
N TYR A 193 -2.83 2.49 -17.75
CA TYR A 193 -2.63 3.30 -16.54
C TYR A 193 -3.29 4.67 -16.66
N GLU A 194 -3.13 5.33 -17.82
CA GLU A 194 -3.74 6.63 -18.09
C GLU A 194 -5.28 6.55 -18.03
N VAL A 195 -5.88 5.51 -18.60
CA VAL A 195 -7.33 5.27 -18.51
C VAL A 195 -7.74 5.04 -17.05
N ALA A 196 -7.04 4.17 -16.31
CA ALA A 196 -7.42 3.78 -14.96
C ALA A 196 -7.32 4.91 -13.92
N PHE A 197 -6.31 5.79 -14.03
CA PHE A 197 -5.98 6.78 -12.99
C PHE A 197 -6.06 8.23 -13.44
N ASN A 198 -5.90 8.52 -14.72
CA ASN A 198 -5.89 9.87 -15.28
C ASN A 198 -7.13 10.16 -16.14
N GLN A 199 -8.19 9.34 -16.01
CA GLN A 199 -9.45 9.49 -16.76
C GLN A 199 -9.27 9.53 -18.28
N GLY A 200 -8.25 8.84 -18.79
CA GLY A 200 -8.05 8.65 -20.22
C GLY A 200 -9.28 7.96 -20.83
N THR A 201 -9.62 8.30 -22.05
CA THR A 201 -10.73 7.69 -22.79
C THR A 201 -10.21 7.15 -24.11
N ASP A 202 -10.53 5.90 -24.42
CA ASP A 202 -10.28 5.33 -25.73
C ASP A 202 -11.00 6.16 -26.80
N PRO A 203 -10.38 6.39 -27.97
CA PRO A 203 -11.03 7.14 -29.05
C PRO A 203 -12.34 6.48 -29.48
N THR A 204 -13.32 7.30 -29.85
CA THR A 204 -14.56 6.83 -30.45
C THR A 204 -14.24 5.95 -31.67
N TYR A 205 -14.99 4.88 -31.87
CA TYR A 205 -14.75 3.84 -32.88
C TYR A 205 -13.48 3.02 -32.65
N CYS A 206 -12.97 2.98 -31.40
CA CYS A 206 -11.94 2.02 -31.03
C CYS A 206 -12.43 0.58 -31.30
N LYS A 207 -11.50 -0.37 -31.43
CA LYS A 207 -11.86 -1.78 -31.74
C LYS A 207 -12.17 -2.62 -30.51
N ALA A 208 -12.41 -2.02 -29.33
CA ALA A 208 -12.60 -2.76 -28.09
C ALA A 208 -13.77 -3.74 -28.17
N TYR A 209 -14.91 -3.32 -28.72
CA TYR A 209 -16.03 -4.24 -28.93
C TYR A 209 -15.66 -5.41 -29.84
N GLU A 210 -15.00 -5.15 -30.97
CA GLU A 210 -14.62 -6.19 -31.93
C GLU A 210 -13.64 -7.21 -31.32
N LEU A 211 -12.70 -6.75 -30.49
CA LEU A 211 -11.74 -7.62 -29.81
C LEU A 211 -12.45 -8.56 -28.81
N PHE A 212 -13.48 -8.08 -28.13
CA PHE A 212 -14.08 -8.81 -27.02
C PHE A 212 -15.49 -9.37 -27.33
N LYS A 213 -16.11 -9.10 -28.48
CA LYS A 213 -17.46 -9.55 -28.81
C LYS A 213 -17.67 -11.07 -28.73
N ASN A 214 -16.63 -11.84 -29.03
CA ASN A 214 -16.66 -13.30 -29.06
C ASN A 214 -16.00 -13.95 -27.83
N THR A 215 -15.68 -13.18 -26.76
CA THR A 215 -15.16 -13.80 -25.52
C THR A 215 -16.19 -14.77 -24.96
N PRO A 216 -15.75 -15.93 -24.42
CA PRO A 216 -16.64 -16.91 -23.78
C PRO A 216 -17.51 -16.28 -22.68
N ASN A 217 -18.60 -16.96 -22.34
CA ASN A 217 -19.41 -16.56 -21.21
C ASN A 217 -18.60 -16.48 -19.93
N GLY A 218 -18.73 -15.36 -19.22
CA GLY A 218 -17.97 -15.08 -18.02
C GLY A 218 -18.22 -13.68 -17.50
N THR A 219 -17.27 -13.20 -16.72
CA THR A 219 -17.35 -11.87 -16.10
C THR A 219 -16.04 -11.13 -16.34
N PHE A 220 -16.13 -9.90 -16.83
CA PHE A 220 -15.01 -8.97 -16.85
C PHE A 220 -14.71 -8.54 -15.42
N ILE A 221 -13.42 -8.54 -15.08
CA ILE A 221 -12.95 -8.25 -13.73
C ILE A 221 -12.08 -7.01 -13.72
N ASP A 222 -12.02 -6.36 -12.58
CA ASP A 222 -11.07 -5.30 -12.30
C ASP A 222 -9.63 -5.81 -12.41
N LYS A 223 -8.85 -5.17 -13.26
CA LYS A 223 -7.48 -5.61 -13.57
C LYS A 223 -6.53 -5.55 -12.37
N LEU A 224 -6.81 -4.70 -11.38
CA LEU A 224 -5.97 -4.55 -10.19
C LEU A 224 -6.48 -5.41 -9.03
N SER A 225 -7.75 -5.26 -8.66
CA SER A 225 -8.32 -5.94 -7.50
C SER A 225 -8.81 -7.35 -7.77
N GLY A 226 -9.09 -7.70 -9.04
CA GLY A 226 -9.72 -8.96 -9.42
C GLY A 226 -11.23 -9.03 -9.15
N ALA A 227 -11.84 -7.94 -8.69
CA ALA A 227 -13.27 -7.90 -8.42
C ALA A 227 -14.11 -8.01 -9.69
N PRO A 228 -15.26 -8.72 -9.67
CA PRO A 228 -16.16 -8.82 -10.81
C PRO A 228 -16.80 -7.47 -11.12
N LEU A 229 -16.89 -7.10 -12.42
CA LEU A 229 -17.43 -5.81 -12.87
C LEU A 229 -18.64 -5.96 -13.78
N PHE A 230 -18.50 -6.68 -14.89
CA PHE A 230 -19.54 -6.80 -15.90
C PHE A 230 -19.63 -8.23 -16.43
N SER A 231 -20.84 -8.79 -16.47
CA SER A 231 -21.07 -10.10 -17.08
C SER A 231 -21.20 -9.98 -18.60
N THR A 232 -20.61 -10.92 -19.32
CA THR A 232 -20.78 -11.04 -20.79
C THR A 232 -22.23 -11.17 -21.23
N LYS A 233 -23.11 -11.65 -20.34
CA LYS A 233 -24.55 -11.74 -20.56
C LYS A 233 -25.20 -10.40 -20.90
N TYR A 234 -24.69 -9.31 -20.35
CA TYR A 234 -25.24 -7.96 -20.51
C TYR A 234 -24.47 -7.12 -21.53
N ARG A 235 -23.50 -7.72 -22.22
CA ARG A 235 -22.75 -7.07 -23.29
C ARG A 235 -23.60 -6.86 -24.53
N PHE A 236 -23.46 -5.69 -25.18
CA PHE A 236 -24.13 -5.40 -26.43
C PHE A 236 -23.27 -4.50 -27.34
N ASN A 237 -23.61 -4.42 -28.61
CA ASN A 237 -22.96 -3.53 -29.55
C ASN A 237 -23.64 -2.16 -29.55
N SER A 238 -22.98 -1.19 -28.93
CA SER A 238 -23.43 0.21 -28.90
C SER A 238 -23.15 0.98 -30.19
N LYS A 239 -22.43 0.38 -31.15
CA LYS A 239 -21.94 0.99 -32.41
C LYS A 239 -20.94 2.14 -32.20
N THR A 240 -20.48 2.36 -30.98
CA THR A 240 -19.47 3.38 -30.64
C THR A 240 -18.03 2.84 -30.75
N GLY A 241 -17.87 1.53 -30.86
CA GLY A 241 -16.57 0.83 -30.82
C GLY A 241 -16.15 0.42 -29.40
N TRP A 242 -16.70 1.03 -28.37
CA TRP A 242 -16.44 0.69 -26.97
C TRP A 242 -17.13 -0.60 -26.54
N LEU A 243 -16.52 -1.30 -25.61
CA LEU A 243 -17.13 -2.43 -24.93
C LEU A 243 -18.24 -1.91 -24.00
N SER A 244 -19.48 -2.28 -24.28
CA SER A 244 -20.65 -1.71 -23.60
C SER A 244 -21.53 -2.78 -22.96
N PHE A 245 -22.13 -2.44 -21.81
CA PHE A 245 -22.98 -3.33 -21.02
C PHE A 245 -24.24 -2.62 -20.57
N THR A 246 -25.34 -3.38 -20.47
CA THR A 246 -26.62 -2.86 -19.96
C THR A 246 -26.74 -2.92 -18.45
N GLU A 247 -25.82 -3.61 -17.76
CA GLU A 247 -25.90 -3.85 -16.32
C GLU A 247 -24.50 -4.16 -15.78
N ALA A 248 -24.11 -3.53 -14.66
CA ALA A 248 -22.95 -3.91 -13.88
C ALA A 248 -23.29 -5.06 -12.91
N VAL A 249 -22.30 -5.80 -12.45
CA VAL A 249 -22.46 -6.73 -11.33
C VAL A 249 -22.91 -5.94 -10.09
N LYS A 250 -23.85 -6.48 -9.35
CA LYS A 250 -24.39 -5.82 -8.15
C LYS A 250 -23.26 -5.36 -7.22
N ASP A 251 -23.33 -4.11 -6.79
CA ASP A 251 -22.36 -3.47 -5.84
C ASP A 251 -20.90 -3.44 -6.32
N SER A 252 -20.63 -3.61 -7.62
CA SER A 252 -19.28 -3.63 -8.16
C SER A 252 -18.73 -2.29 -8.61
N VAL A 253 -19.61 -1.34 -8.88
CA VAL A 253 -19.24 0.00 -9.38
C VAL A 253 -19.81 1.11 -8.51
N THR A 254 -19.22 2.30 -8.63
CA THR A 254 -19.74 3.56 -8.07
C THR A 254 -19.86 4.58 -9.19
N GLU A 255 -20.82 5.48 -9.06
CA GLU A 255 -21.13 6.52 -10.03
C GLU A 255 -20.82 7.89 -9.44
N HIS A 256 -20.16 8.75 -10.21
CA HIS A 256 -19.71 10.08 -9.78
C HIS A 256 -19.98 11.10 -10.89
N MET A 257 -20.43 12.30 -10.51
CA MET A 257 -20.56 13.38 -11.49
C MET A 257 -19.20 13.81 -12.03
N ASP A 258 -19.07 13.83 -13.35
CA ASP A 258 -17.89 14.31 -14.08
C ASP A 258 -18.21 15.55 -14.88
N TYR A 259 -17.52 16.64 -14.57
CA TYR A 259 -17.65 17.94 -15.22
C TYR A 259 -16.46 18.28 -16.13
N SER A 260 -15.60 17.33 -16.40
CA SER A 260 -14.42 17.54 -17.23
C SER A 260 -14.79 17.86 -18.69
N TYR A 261 -13.89 18.54 -19.38
CA TYR A 261 -14.04 18.94 -20.79
C TYR A 261 -15.31 19.73 -21.12
N GLY A 262 -15.90 20.44 -20.14
CA GLY A 262 -17.13 21.22 -20.33
C GLY A 262 -18.39 20.37 -20.55
N MET A 263 -18.33 19.08 -20.27
CA MET A 263 -19.46 18.14 -20.36
C MET A 263 -19.97 17.77 -18.97
N VAL A 264 -21.25 17.40 -18.87
CA VAL A 264 -21.83 16.80 -17.66
C VAL A 264 -22.10 15.35 -17.96
N ARG A 265 -21.33 14.49 -17.30
CA ARG A 265 -21.40 13.02 -17.46
C ARG A 265 -21.44 12.33 -16.11
N VAL A 266 -21.76 11.06 -16.09
CA VAL A 266 -21.67 10.21 -14.90
C VAL A 266 -20.53 9.23 -15.10
N GLU A 267 -19.42 9.46 -14.38
CA GLU A 267 -18.26 8.58 -14.36
C GLU A 267 -18.57 7.30 -13.60
N VAL A 268 -18.10 6.17 -14.11
CA VAL A 268 -18.20 4.86 -13.48
C VAL A 268 -16.82 4.43 -13.01
N LYS A 269 -16.70 4.11 -11.73
CA LYS A 269 -15.48 3.57 -11.11
C LYS A 269 -15.69 2.19 -10.54
N SER A 270 -14.63 1.39 -10.52
CA SER A 270 -14.62 0.17 -9.72
C SER A 270 -14.77 0.49 -8.24
N LYS A 271 -15.77 -0.09 -7.56
CA LYS A 271 -15.94 0.07 -6.10
C LYS A 271 -14.77 -0.52 -5.31
N SER A 272 -14.15 -1.57 -5.84
CA SER A 272 -13.04 -2.26 -5.20
C SER A 272 -11.74 -1.47 -5.24
N SER A 273 -11.30 -0.99 -6.41
CA SER A 273 -10.00 -0.33 -6.59
C SER A 273 -10.08 1.17 -6.79
N GLY A 274 -11.26 1.73 -7.10
CA GLY A 274 -11.44 3.13 -7.43
C GLY A 274 -11.00 3.52 -8.85
N ILE A 275 -10.54 2.57 -9.68
CA ILE A 275 -10.10 2.88 -11.04
C ILE A 275 -11.27 3.32 -11.92
N HIS A 276 -10.99 4.24 -12.83
CA HIS A 276 -11.91 4.66 -13.87
C HIS A 276 -12.23 3.52 -14.83
N LEU A 277 -13.50 3.32 -15.15
CA LEU A 277 -13.99 2.29 -16.07
C LEU A 277 -14.66 2.88 -17.32
N GLY A 278 -15.10 4.13 -17.27
CA GLY A 278 -15.84 4.81 -18.32
C GLY A 278 -16.94 5.69 -17.75
N HIS A 279 -18.01 5.83 -18.53
CA HIS A 279 -19.18 6.64 -18.15
C HIS A 279 -20.47 5.85 -18.43
N VAL A 280 -21.51 6.14 -17.66
CA VAL A 280 -22.85 5.59 -17.88
C VAL A 280 -23.74 6.62 -18.57
N PHE A 281 -24.54 6.13 -19.52
CA PHE A 281 -25.48 6.91 -20.32
C PHE A 281 -26.86 6.26 -20.30
N ASN A 282 -27.92 7.05 -20.57
CA ASN A 282 -29.31 6.58 -20.59
C ASN A 282 -29.80 6.18 -22.01
N ASP A 283 -28.87 5.80 -22.88
CA ASP A 283 -29.11 5.49 -24.29
C ASP A 283 -28.91 4.00 -24.65
N GLY A 284 -28.93 3.13 -23.65
CA GLY A 284 -28.83 1.68 -23.86
C GLY A 284 -30.11 1.05 -24.42
N PRO A 285 -30.05 -0.22 -24.86
CA PRO A 285 -31.19 -0.93 -25.46
C PRO A 285 -32.31 -1.14 -24.45
N ASN A 286 -33.59 -1.06 -24.95
CA ASN A 286 -34.81 -1.30 -24.18
C ASN A 286 -34.95 -0.41 -22.93
N GLY A 287 -34.46 0.84 -23.00
CA GLY A 287 -34.53 1.81 -21.88
C GLY A 287 -33.58 1.52 -20.72
N LYS A 288 -32.65 0.61 -20.91
CA LYS A 288 -31.60 0.34 -19.93
C LYS A 288 -30.45 1.34 -20.05
N PRO A 289 -29.63 1.51 -19.00
CA PRO A 289 -28.39 2.28 -19.10
C PRO A 289 -27.38 1.60 -20.04
N ARG A 290 -26.41 2.39 -20.50
CA ARG A 290 -25.21 1.91 -21.19
C ARG A 290 -23.99 2.27 -20.35
N TYR A 291 -23.38 1.25 -19.78
CA TYR A 291 -22.10 1.30 -19.14
C TYR A 291 -20.98 1.08 -20.14
#